data_228c4430b6d16bd50ec8c92f52e8e0b5
#
_entry.id   228c4430b6d16bd50ec8c92f52e8e0b5
#
_cell.length_a   1.000
_cell.length_b   1.000
_cell.length_c   1.000
_cell.angle_alpha   90.00
_cell.angle_beta   90.00
_cell.angle_gamma   90.00
#
_symmetry.space_group_name_H-M   'P 1'
#
loop_
_entity.id
_entity.type
_entity.pdbx_description
1 polymer ?
#
loop_
_entity_poly.entity_id
_entity_poly.type
_entity_poly.pdbx_seq_one_letter_code
_entity_poly.pdbx_strand_id
1 'polypeptide(L)'
;DEYVFNPLYDMSLNSSNRTRNFGFRNNFEVDWRVIEPLRLRARISVSKSVSKQEVFQSPKASVFYGKSEKEKGSYSETNGDVLSYDGDLNATFGKLFDNKHMVNAVVGMQVSDNKNKTSGFRAIGYVDDRNITPTFSNGYPSGEKPSYSNSQKRSASYYMNGGYAYDNRYLLDANFRADGSS
;
A
#
# COMPACT_ATOMS: atom_id res chain seq x y z
N ASP A 1 12.40 -5.32 45.97
CA ASP A 1 11.81 -6.56 45.42
C ASP A 1 11.57 -6.35 43.93
N GLU A 2 12.27 -7.15 43.11
CA GLU A 2 12.13 -7.13 41.66
C GLU A 2 10.86 -7.92 41.33
N TYR A 3 9.84 -7.22 40.78
CA TYR A 3 8.61 -7.87 40.37
C TYR A 3 8.88 -8.65 39.07
N VAL A 4 8.86 -9.94 39.16
CA VAL A 4 8.92 -10.84 38.00
C VAL A 4 7.50 -11.00 37.46
N PHE A 5 7.27 -10.46 36.27
CA PHE A 5 6.00 -10.65 35.56
C PHE A 5 5.80 -12.12 35.17
N ASN A 6 4.59 -12.64 35.40
CA ASN A 6 4.24 -14.00 35.02
C ASN A 6 3.56 -14.02 33.63
N PRO A 7 4.25 -14.43 32.55
CA PRO A 7 3.68 -14.46 31.21
C PRO A 7 2.46 -15.40 31.08
N LEU A 8 2.41 -16.49 31.85
CA LEU A 8 1.28 -17.41 31.83
C LEU A 8 0.01 -16.78 32.39
N TYR A 9 0.14 -15.91 33.39
CA TYR A 9 -0.97 -15.14 33.92
C TYR A 9 -1.51 -14.19 32.83
N ASP A 10 -0.64 -13.41 32.18
CA ASP A 10 -1.05 -12.47 31.15
C ASP A 10 -1.70 -13.16 29.95
N MET A 11 -1.25 -14.38 29.61
CA MET A 11 -1.88 -15.20 28.56
C MET A 11 -3.28 -15.70 28.92
N SER A 12 -3.61 -15.80 30.21
CA SER A 12 -4.95 -16.20 30.66
C SER A 12 -5.98 -15.08 30.61
N LEU A 13 -5.54 -13.83 30.43
CA LEU A 13 -6.39 -12.66 30.41
C LEU A 13 -7.09 -12.48 29.04
N ASN A 14 -8.21 -11.78 29.06
CA ASN A 14 -8.97 -11.46 27.85
C ASN A 14 -8.31 -10.29 27.06
N SER A 15 -7.04 -10.46 26.71
CA SER A 15 -6.32 -9.55 25.81
C SER A 15 -6.43 -10.06 24.37
N SER A 16 -6.51 -9.16 23.41
CA SER A 16 -6.66 -9.53 22.00
C SER A 16 -5.86 -8.64 21.06
N ASN A 17 -5.32 -9.23 20.01
CA ASN A 17 -4.76 -8.52 18.87
C ASN A 17 -5.40 -9.10 17.61
N ARG A 18 -6.19 -8.30 16.93
CA ARG A 18 -6.96 -8.71 15.76
C ARG A 18 -6.64 -7.79 14.59
N THR A 19 -6.23 -8.38 13.48
CA THR A 19 -6.05 -7.66 12.23
C THR A 19 -7.00 -8.22 11.19
N ARG A 20 -7.70 -7.34 10.49
CA ARG A 20 -8.56 -7.65 9.35
C ARG A 20 -8.04 -6.89 8.15
N ASN A 21 -7.81 -7.62 7.06
CA ASN A 21 -7.39 -7.03 5.80
C ASN A 21 -8.37 -7.43 4.71
N PHE A 22 -8.78 -6.46 3.91
CA PHE A 22 -9.53 -6.67 2.68
C PHE A 22 -8.77 -6.01 1.54
N GLY A 23 -8.55 -6.77 0.47
CA GLY A 23 -7.87 -6.27 -0.73
C GLY A 23 -8.64 -6.68 -1.99
N PHE A 24 -8.78 -5.73 -2.89
CA PHE A 24 -9.31 -5.93 -4.23
C PHE A 24 -8.34 -5.37 -5.26
N ARG A 25 -8.07 -6.14 -6.31
CA ARG A 25 -7.28 -5.69 -7.46
C ARG A 25 -7.95 -6.15 -8.74
N ASN A 26 -8.08 -5.23 -9.68
CA ASN A 26 -8.54 -5.51 -11.03
C ASN A 26 -7.54 -4.97 -12.04
N ASN A 27 -7.22 -5.78 -13.04
CA ASN A 27 -6.37 -5.39 -14.16
C ASN A 27 -7.16 -5.61 -15.45
N PHE A 28 -7.20 -4.58 -16.26
CA PHE A 28 -7.77 -4.61 -17.60
C PHE A 28 -6.66 -4.33 -18.60
N GLU A 29 -6.53 -5.18 -19.60
CA GLU A 29 -5.54 -5.03 -20.65
C GLU A 29 -6.20 -5.18 -22.02
N VAL A 30 -5.86 -4.28 -22.92
CA VAL A 30 -6.21 -4.34 -24.34
C VAL A 30 -4.92 -4.42 -25.14
N ASP A 31 -4.83 -5.43 -25.98
CA ASP A 31 -3.74 -5.62 -26.93
C ASP A 31 -4.36 -5.58 -28.33
N TRP A 32 -4.05 -4.55 -29.10
CA TRP A 32 -4.61 -4.32 -30.42
C TRP A 32 -3.53 -4.26 -31.48
N ARG A 33 -3.56 -5.21 -32.40
CA ARG A 33 -2.74 -5.18 -33.59
C ARG A 33 -3.45 -4.31 -34.66
N VAL A 34 -3.01 -3.06 -34.77
CA VAL A 34 -3.59 -2.08 -35.70
C VAL A 34 -3.29 -2.47 -37.15
N ILE A 35 -2.03 -2.80 -37.42
CA ILE A 35 -1.48 -3.35 -38.65
C ILE A 35 -0.34 -4.31 -38.30
N GLU A 36 0.14 -5.13 -39.23
CA GLU A 36 1.20 -6.10 -38.95
C GLU A 36 2.40 -5.54 -38.18
N PRO A 37 3.00 -4.40 -38.59
CA PRO A 37 4.17 -3.88 -37.88
C PRO A 37 3.83 -3.06 -36.63
N LEU A 38 2.55 -2.74 -36.35
CA LEU A 38 2.15 -1.83 -35.27
C LEU A 38 1.17 -2.49 -34.30
N ARG A 39 1.58 -2.57 -33.02
CA ARG A 39 0.78 -3.05 -31.91
C ARG A 39 0.61 -1.95 -30.86
N LEU A 40 -0.60 -1.75 -30.42
CA LEU A 40 -0.94 -0.89 -29.29
C LEU A 40 -1.35 -1.75 -28.10
N ARG A 41 -0.82 -1.44 -26.93
CA ARG A 41 -1.20 -2.08 -25.67
C ARG A 41 -1.57 -1.03 -24.65
N ALA A 42 -2.73 -1.18 -24.06
CA ALA A 42 -3.19 -0.36 -22.95
C ALA A 42 -3.50 -1.27 -21.76
N ARG A 43 -3.02 -0.89 -20.58
CA ARG A 43 -3.30 -1.57 -19.31
C ARG A 43 -3.75 -0.56 -18.27
N ILE A 44 -4.82 -0.91 -17.56
CA ILE A 44 -5.31 -0.14 -16.40
C ILE A 44 -5.43 -1.10 -15.24
N SER A 45 -4.86 -0.73 -14.11
CA SER A 45 -4.94 -1.46 -12.85
C SER A 45 -5.56 -0.58 -11.79
N VAL A 46 -6.52 -1.12 -11.06
CA VAL A 46 -7.13 -0.49 -9.88
C VAL A 46 -6.97 -1.44 -8.71
N SER A 47 -6.41 -0.96 -7.62
CA SER A 47 -6.33 -1.74 -6.39
C SER A 47 -6.81 -0.94 -5.19
N LYS A 48 -7.58 -1.60 -4.34
CA LYS A 48 -8.07 -1.09 -3.06
C LYS A 48 -7.66 -2.06 -1.96
N SER A 49 -7.05 -1.53 -0.89
CA SER A 49 -6.72 -2.29 0.30
C SER A 49 -7.22 -1.54 1.53
N VAL A 50 -7.93 -2.23 2.39
CA VAL A 50 -8.41 -1.71 3.67
C VAL A 50 -7.90 -2.63 4.77
N SER A 51 -7.27 -2.06 5.78
CA SER A 51 -6.79 -2.78 6.95
C SER A 51 -7.37 -2.16 8.21
N LYS A 52 -7.74 -3.01 9.16
CA LYS A 52 -8.14 -2.62 10.50
C LYS A 52 -7.40 -3.47 11.50
N GLN A 53 -6.63 -2.85 12.39
CA GLN A 53 -6.00 -3.50 13.51
C GLN A 53 -6.61 -3.00 14.81
N GLU A 54 -7.00 -3.94 15.65
CA GLU A 54 -7.57 -3.71 16.98
C GLU A 54 -6.71 -4.47 18.00
N VAL A 55 -6.15 -3.76 18.96
CA VAL A 55 -5.34 -4.36 20.03
C VAL A 55 -5.95 -3.94 21.36
N PHE A 56 -6.37 -4.92 22.13
CA PHE A 56 -6.86 -4.72 23.50
C PHE A 56 -5.93 -5.41 24.50
N GLN A 57 -5.54 -4.69 25.55
CA GLN A 57 -4.82 -5.22 26.68
C GLN A 57 -5.70 -5.11 27.93
N SER A 58 -5.91 -6.24 28.61
CA SER A 58 -6.69 -6.30 29.84
C SER A 58 -6.13 -5.35 30.91
N PRO A 59 -6.97 -4.63 31.67
CA PRO A 59 -6.52 -3.80 32.79
C PRO A 59 -5.82 -4.60 33.89
N LYS A 60 -6.01 -5.93 33.92
CA LYS A 60 -5.37 -6.85 34.86
C LYS A 60 -3.96 -7.29 34.41
N ALA A 61 -3.55 -6.93 33.20
CA ALA A 61 -2.25 -7.34 32.66
C ALA A 61 -1.11 -6.74 33.51
N SER A 62 -0.07 -7.54 33.70
CA SER A 62 1.07 -7.22 34.54
C SER A 62 1.77 -5.91 34.14
N VAL A 63 1.73 -5.53 32.87
CA VAL A 63 2.26 -4.25 32.35
C VAL A 63 1.62 -3.01 33.01
N PHE A 64 0.43 -3.15 33.61
CA PHE A 64 -0.27 -2.07 34.31
C PHE A 64 -0.05 -2.06 35.79
N TYR A 65 0.84 -2.91 36.30
CA TYR A 65 1.17 -2.90 37.74
C TYR A 65 1.70 -1.53 38.17
N GLY A 66 1.18 -1.02 39.28
CA GLY A 66 1.56 0.30 39.81
C GLY A 66 0.95 1.50 39.05
N LYS A 67 0.17 1.27 38.00
CA LYS A 67 -0.58 2.33 37.30
C LYS A 67 -1.88 2.67 38.03
N SER A 68 -2.35 3.90 37.84
CA SER A 68 -3.65 4.33 38.35
C SER A 68 -4.79 3.60 37.63
N GLU A 69 -5.95 3.43 38.26
CA GLU A 69 -7.11 2.76 37.64
C GLU A 69 -7.53 3.43 36.33
N LYS A 70 -7.31 4.75 36.20
CA LYS A 70 -7.63 5.53 34.99
C LYS A 70 -6.67 5.26 33.82
N GLU A 71 -5.55 4.56 34.09
CA GLU A 71 -4.53 4.24 33.08
C GLU A 71 -4.41 2.74 32.79
N LYS A 72 -5.13 1.90 33.57
CA LYS A 72 -5.12 0.45 33.38
C LYS A 72 -5.96 0.03 32.18
N GLY A 73 -5.48 -0.96 31.47
CA GLY A 73 -6.10 -1.43 30.24
C GLY A 73 -5.93 -0.46 29.07
N SER A 74 -5.77 -0.97 27.89
CA SER A 74 -5.66 -0.14 26.69
C SER A 74 -6.35 -0.78 25.50
N TYR A 75 -6.94 0.06 24.66
CA TYR A 75 -7.45 -0.29 23.34
C TYR A 75 -6.81 0.61 22.30
N SER A 76 -6.22 0.02 21.30
CA SER A 76 -5.68 0.74 20.16
C SER A 76 -6.39 0.27 18.88
N GLU A 77 -6.79 1.22 18.07
CA GLU A 77 -7.34 0.97 16.75
C GLU A 77 -6.52 1.72 15.70
N THR A 78 -6.14 1.01 14.65
CA THR A 78 -5.46 1.58 13.49
C THR A 78 -6.19 1.13 12.24
N ASN A 79 -6.61 2.10 11.42
CA ASN A 79 -7.27 1.89 10.14
C ASN A 79 -6.35 2.38 9.03
N GLY A 80 -6.15 1.53 8.02
CA GLY A 80 -5.43 1.85 6.79
C GLY A 80 -6.36 1.73 5.59
N ASP A 81 -6.26 2.67 4.66
CA ASP A 81 -7.02 2.70 3.42
C ASP A 81 -6.09 3.12 2.29
N VAL A 82 -5.78 2.18 1.40
CA VAL A 82 -4.91 2.41 0.25
C VAL A 82 -5.70 2.23 -1.03
N LEU A 83 -5.65 3.23 -1.92
CA LEU A 83 -6.26 3.19 -3.24
C LEU A 83 -5.19 3.55 -4.28
N SER A 84 -4.95 2.63 -5.21
CA SER A 84 -3.97 2.82 -6.27
C SER A 84 -4.60 2.67 -7.65
N TYR A 85 -4.22 3.55 -8.53
CA TYR A 85 -4.50 3.50 -9.95
C TYR A 85 -3.19 3.49 -10.73
N ASP A 86 -3.05 2.55 -11.65
CA ASP A 86 -1.90 2.45 -12.53
C ASP A 86 -2.40 2.34 -13.97
N GLY A 87 -1.84 3.13 -14.86
CA GLY A 87 -2.12 3.09 -16.30
C GLY A 87 -0.83 2.97 -17.08
N ASP A 88 -0.82 2.12 -18.08
CA ASP A 88 0.27 1.94 -19.03
C ASP A 88 -0.30 1.92 -20.44
N LEU A 89 0.25 2.74 -21.32
CA LEU A 89 -0.07 2.76 -22.74
C LEU A 89 1.23 2.71 -23.53
N ASN A 90 1.34 1.76 -24.44
CA ASN A 90 2.49 1.68 -25.33
C ASN A 90 2.12 1.31 -26.75
N ALA A 91 2.92 1.81 -27.69
CA ALA A 91 2.90 1.48 -29.09
C ALA A 91 4.23 0.80 -29.44
N THR A 92 4.16 -0.37 -30.01
CA THR A 92 5.32 -1.12 -30.49
C THR A 92 5.25 -1.22 -32.01
N PHE A 93 6.31 -0.79 -32.67
CA PHE A 93 6.48 -0.90 -34.10
C PHE A 93 7.68 -1.79 -34.41
N GLY A 94 7.56 -2.71 -35.35
CA GLY A 94 8.68 -3.53 -35.82
C GLY A 94 8.49 -3.93 -37.24
N LYS A 95 9.45 -3.58 -38.12
CA LYS A 95 9.37 -3.91 -39.54
C LYS A 95 10.77 -4.12 -40.13
N LEU A 96 10.86 -5.13 -40.98
CA LEU A 96 12.02 -5.37 -41.83
C LEU A 96 11.73 -4.79 -43.24
N PHE A 97 12.57 -3.87 -43.67
CA PHE A 97 12.52 -3.27 -45.00
C PHE A 97 13.63 -3.83 -45.88
N ASP A 98 13.33 -4.16 -47.10
CA ASP A 98 14.27 -4.65 -48.13
C ASP A 98 15.19 -5.80 -47.66
N ASN A 99 14.68 -6.62 -46.72
CA ASN A 99 15.42 -7.72 -46.06
C ASN A 99 16.77 -7.33 -45.45
N LYS A 100 17.03 -6.04 -45.28
CA LYS A 100 18.32 -5.51 -44.75
C LYS A 100 18.15 -4.52 -43.59
N HIS A 101 17.05 -3.77 -43.58
CA HIS A 101 16.84 -2.71 -42.60
C HIS A 101 15.79 -3.12 -41.61
N MET A 102 16.19 -3.55 -40.42
CA MET A 102 15.28 -3.85 -39.33
C MET A 102 15.12 -2.62 -38.46
N VAL A 103 13.87 -2.16 -38.29
CA VAL A 103 13.52 -1.04 -37.41
C VAL A 103 12.56 -1.54 -36.34
N ASN A 104 12.92 -1.29 -35.10
CA ASN A 104 12.09 -1.53 -33.93
C ASN A 104 11.92 -0.23 -33.15
N ALA A 105 10.72 0.07 -32.72
CA ALA A 105 10.46 1.22 -31.87
C ALA A 105 9.38 0.89 -30.84
N VAL A 106 9.55 1.37 -29.63
CA VAL A 106 8.55 1.35 -28.57
C VAL A 106 8.42 2.75 -28.02
N VAL A 107 7.20 3.27 -28.00
CA VAL A 107 6.88 4.54 -27.36
C VAL A 107 5.78 4.26 -26.34
N GLY A 108 5.93 4.77 -25.14
CA GLY A 108 4.94 4.53 -24.11
C GLY A 108 4.86 5.63 -23.06
N MET A 109 3.76 5.59 -22.32
CA MET A 109 3.53 6.40 -21.15
C MET A 109 2.99 5.54 -20.02
N GLN A 110 3.39 5.88 -18.80
CA GLN A 110 2.94 5.24 -17.57
C GLN A 110 2.50 6.31 -16.59
N VAL A 111 1.36 6.09 -15.96
CA VAL A 111 0.83 6.99 -14.93
C VAL A 111 0.48 6.17 -13.70
N SER A 112 0.72 6.72 -12.51
CA SER A 112 0.24 6.12 -11.28
C SER A 112 -0.28 7.19 -10.31
N ASP A 113 -1.31 6.84 -9.54
CA ASP A 113 -1.85 7.63 -8.44
C ASP A 113 -2.07 6.69 -7.25
N ASN A 114 -1.32 6.91 -6.18
CA ASN A 114 -1.42 6.14 -4.95
C ASN A 114 -1.87 7.06 -3.81
N LYS A 115 -3.03 6.74 -3.23
CA LYS A 115 -3.60 7.43 -2.07
C LYS A 115 -3.54 6.52 -0.87
N ASN A 116 -2.94 7.00 0.20
CA ASN A 116 -2.83 6.29 1.46
C ASN A 116 -3.42 7.14 2.59
N LYS A 117 -4.41 6.60 3.28
CA LYS A 117 -5.01 7.19 4.48
C LYS A 117 -4.78 6.25 5.65
N THR A 118 -4.31 6.81 6.74
CA THR A 118 -4.14 6.08 7.99
C THR A 118 -4.77 6.89 9.11
N SER A 119 -5.55 6.25 9.95
CA SER A 119 -6.11 6.85 11.15
C SER A 119 -5.99 5.88 12.32
N GLY A 120 -5.83 6.41 13.50
CA GLY A 120 -5.75 5.57 14.69
C GLY A 120 -5.92 6.36 15.97
N PHE A 121 -6.21 5.65 17.04
CA PHE A 121 -6.26 6.19 18.38
C PHE A 121 -5.91 5.11 19.41
N ARG A 122 -5.60 5.54 20.61
CA ARG A 122 -5.42 4.70 21.77
C ARG A 122 -6.31 5.21 22.90
N ALA A 123 -7.07 4.33 23.51
CA ALA A 123 -7.91 4.60 24.68
C ALA A 123 -7.39 3.81 25.85
N ILE A 124 -7.48 4.35 27.06
CA ILE A 124 -7.02 3.74 28.32
C ILE A 124 -8.07 3.86 29.42
N GLY A 125 -7.83 3.16 30.53
CA GLY A 125 -8.68 3.24 31.70
C GLY A 125 -9.93 2.39 31.59
N TYR A 126 -9.76 1.10 31.37
CA TYR A 126 -10.85 0.11 31.35
C TYR A 126 -11.02 -0.46 32.77
N VAL A 127 -12.28 -0.56 33.19
CA VAL A 127 -12.64 -1.11 34.50
C VAL A 127 -12.47 -2.63 34.52
N ASP A 128 -12.85 -3.28 33.43
CA ASP A 128 -12.75 -4.73 33.27
C ASP A 128 -12.37 -5.12 31.82
N ASP A 129 -12.21 -6.41 31.58
CA ASP A 129 -11.83 -6.98 30.30
C ASP A 129 -12.99 -7.64 29.53
N ARG A 130 -14.24 -7.37 29.92
CA ARG A 130 -15.45 -7.88 29.26
C ARG A 130 -15.94 -6.92 28.18
N ASN A 131 -15.84 -5.62 28.45
CA ASN A 131 -16.32 -4.57 27.58
C ASN A 131 -15.14 -3.85 26.94
N ILE A 132 -14.73 -4.33 25.77
CA ILE A 132 -13.50 -3.89 25.08
C ILE A 132 -13.72 -2.73 24.11
N THR A 133 -14.92 -2.16 24.03
CA THR A 133 -15.19 -1.03 23.14
C THR A 133 -14.65 0.28 23.72
N PRO A 134 -14.22 1.24 22.86
CA PRO A 134 -13.67 2.52 23.32
C PRO A 134 -14.63 3.32 24.25
N THR A 135 -15.92 3.09 24.15
CA THR A 135 -16.96 3.75 24.96
C THR A 135 -16.79 3.48 26.47
N PHE A 136 -16.17 2.36 26.84
CA PHE A 136 -15.95 1.97 28.24
C PHE A 136 -14.57 2.38 28.76
N SER A 137 -13.79 3.14 27.99
CA SER A 137 -12.52 3.70 28.43
C SER A 137 -12.73 4.99 29.22
N ASN A 138 -11.72 5.35 30.02
CA ASN A 138 -11.68 6.66 30.68
C ASN A 138 -11.32 7.80 29.70
N GLY A 139 -10.75 7.48 28.55
CA GLY A 139 -10.37 8.44 27.52
C GLY A 139 -9.02 8.13 26.87
N TYR A 140 -8.39 9.15 26.31
CA TYR A 140 -7.06 9.03 25.72
C TYR A 140 -5.96 9.20 26.77
N PRO A 141 -4.77 8.62 26.58
CA PRO A 141 -3.61 8.92 27.42
C PRO A 141 -3.30 10.43 27.42
N SER A 142 -2.74 10.89 28.53
CA SER A 142 -2.37 12.31 28.65
C SER A 142 -1.42 12.73 27.53
N GLY A 143 -1.79 13.79 26.80
CA GLY A 143 -1.02 14.30 25.67
C GLY A 143 -1.22 13.55 24.35
N GLU A 144 -1.95 12.45 24.35
CA GLU A 144 -2.29 11.74 23.11
C GLU A 144 -3.66 12.17 22.56
N LYS A 145 -3.83 12.06 21.26
CA LYS A 145 -5.08 12.32 20.54
C LYS A 145 -5.17 11.39 19.33
N PRO A 146 -6.36 11.21 18.75
CA PRO A 146 -6.49 10.48 17.50
C PRO A 146 -5.56 11.03 16.42
N SER A 147 -4.91 10.13 15.71
CA SER A 147 -4.01 10.45 14.59
C SER A 147 -4.72 10.28 13.27
N TYR A 148 -4.37 11.13 12.32
CA TYR A 148 -4.82 11.02 10.95
C TYR A 148 -3.70 11.44 10.00
N SER A 149 -3.44 10.63 9.01
CA SER A 149 -2.51 10.92 7.93
C SER A 149 -3.17 10.63 6.59
N ASN A 150 -2.97 11.53 5.64
CA ASN A 150 -3.44 11.36 4.27
C ASN A 150 -2.29 11.78 3.34
N SER A 151 -1.83 10.85 2.54
CA SER A 151 -0.78 11.10 1.55
C SER A 151 -1.24 10.66 0.18
N GLN A 152 -0.84 11.40 -0.83
CA GLN A 152 -1.06 11.06 -2.22
C GLN A 152 0.25 11.20 -2.97
N LYS A 153 0.59 10.20 -3.75
CA LYS A 153 1.76 10.22 -4.63
C LYS A 153 1.31 9.96 -6.05
N ARG A 154 1.64 10.86 -6.94
CA ARG A 154 1.39 10.73 -8.38
C ARG A 154 2.70 10.66 -9.12
N SER A 155 2.73 9.86 -10.18
CA SER A 155 3.84 9.85 -11.11
C SER A 155 3.35 9.70 -12.55
N ALA A 156 4.11 10.29 -13.46
CA ALA A 156 3.94 10.11 -14.88
C ALA A 156 5.31 9.92 -15.53
N SER A 157 5.41 8.94 -16.41
CA SER A 157 6.65 8.60 -17.10
C SER A 157 6.36 8.48 -18.60
N TYR A 158 7.26 9.01 -19.41
CA TYR A 158 7.28 8.82 -20.85
C TYR A 158 8.56 8.10 -21.23
N TYR A 159 8.47 7.10 -22.09
CA TYR A 159 9.63 6.37 -22.53
C TYR A 159 9.56 6.09 -24.04
N MET A 160 10.73 6.06 -24.63
CA MET A 160 10.92 5.71 -26.04
C MET A 160 12.19 4.87 -26.17
N ASN A 161 12.07 3.75 -26.85
CA ASN A 161 13.17 2.90 -27.24
C ASN A 161 13.14 2.72 -28.75
N GLY A 162 14.27 2.88 -29.41
CA GLY A 162 14.42 2.68 -30.83
C GLY A 162 15.64 1.83 -31.12
N GLY A 163 15.45 0.83 -31.97
CA GLY A 163 16.52 -0.04 -32.46
C GLY A 163 16.54 -0.08 -33.97
N TYR A 164 17.70 -0.02 -34.55
CA TYR A 164 17.95 -0.17 -35.95
C TYR A 164 19.07 -1.18 -36.23
N ALA A 165 18.81 -2.11 -37.14
CA ALA A 165 19.82 -3.05 -37.55
C ALA A 165 19.94 -3.02 -39.08
N TYR A 166 21.17 -2.93 -39.60
CA TYR A 166 21.49 -3.04 -41.01
C TYR A 166 22.20 -4.36 -41.30
N ASP A 167 21.59 -5.18 -42.16
CA ASP A 167 22.12 -6.48 -42.63
C ASP A 167 22.56 -7.40 -41.48
N ASN A 168 21.94 -7.28 -40.32
CA ASN A 168 22.31 -7.95 -39.07
C ASN A 168 23.79 -7.75 -38.61
N ARG A 169 24.48 -6.75 -39.17
CA ARG A 169 25.90 -6.45 -38.90
C ARG A 169 26.10 -5.18 -38.11
N TYR A 170 25.30 -4.18 -38.36
CA TYR A 170 25.38 -2.89 -37.67
C TYR A 170 24.10 -2.69 -36.85
N LEU A 171 24.27 -2.50 -35.55
CA LEU A 171 23.18 -2.34 -34.60
C LEU A 171 23.31 -0.97 -33.92
N LEU A 172 22.20 -0.24 -33.84
CA LEU A 172 22.10 1.03 -33.13
C LEU A 172 20.84 0.99 -32.26
N ASP A 173 21.02 1.25 -30.97
CA ASP A 173 19.93 1.35 -30.00
C ASP A 173 19.96 2.71 -29.33
N ALA A 174 18.78 3.32 -29.18
CA ALA A 174 18.58 4.56 -28.47
C ALA A 174 17.42 4.43 -27.47
N ASN A 175 17.64 4.91 -26.25
CA ASN A 175 16.67 4.88 -25.17
C ASN A 175 16.49 6.28 -24.59
N PHE A 176 15.26 6.66 -24.35
CA PHE A 176 14.89 7.91 -23.70
C PHE A 176 13.80 7.65 -22.67
N ARG A 177 13.93 8.26 -21.48
CA ARG A 177 12.91 8.24 -20.45
C ARG A 177 12.86 9.59 -19.73
N ALA A 178 11.64 10.07 -19.47
CA ALA A 178 11.38 11.24 -18.68
C ALA A 178 10.36 10.87 -17.60
N ASP A 179 10.68 11.16 -16.34
CA ASP A 179 9.85 10.86 -15.18
C ASP A 179 9.51 12.15 -14.44
N GLY A 180 8.23 12.27 -14.05
CA GLY A 180 7.74 13.34 -13.20
C GLY A 180 6.96 12.74 -12.02
N SER A 181 7.07 13.35 -10.83
CA SER A 181 6.33 12.94 -9.64
C SER A 181 5.95 14.13 -8.78
N SER A 182 4.84 14.01 -8.05
CA SER A 182 4.35 14.99 -7.06
C SER A 182 3.83 14.26 -5.82
#